data_48428daef5a50ee9661e633717bc9477
#
_entry.id   48428daef5a50ee9661e633717bc9477
#
_cell.length_a   1.000
_cell.length_b   1.000
_cell.length_c   1.000
_cell.angle_alpha   90.00
_cell.angle_beta   90.00
_cell.angle_gamma   90.00
#
_symmetry.space_group_name_H-M   'P 1'
#
loop_
_entity.id
_entity.type
_entity.pdbx_description
1 polymer ?
#
loop_
_entity_poly.entity_id
_entity_poly.type
_entity_poly.pdbx_seq_one_letter_code
_entity_poly.pdbx_strand_id
1 'polypeptide(L)'
;MNGKTHVALGLAAAVALGYDPLTAPLATTAVLVAGTLLPDLDHRNGAGALRKPLPRPLQWLACLPAAVFTHRGPLHSLLVLPPLLLIAEHLLDFAPYGRMAALGCVAHILADAITITGVPLLWPMIKKRLGLPLLRTGGRLERAIIPALIGLAVWKM
;
A
#
# COMPACT_ATOMS: atom_id res chain seq x y z
N MET A 1 -5.21 5.88 5.88
CA MET A 1 -4.48 7.18 5.75
C MET A 1 -4.74 7.76 4.37
N ASN A 2 -4.14 8.93 4.01
CA ASN A 2 -4.24 9.50 2.66
C ASN A 2 -3.30 8.71 1.71
N GLY A 3 -3.66 8.52 0.43
CA GLY A 3 -2.83 7.80 -0.54
C GLY A 3 -1.41 8.37 -0.71
N LYS A 4 -1.25 9.70 -0.65
CA LYS A 4 0.09 10.33 -0.67
C LYS A 4 0.96 9.93 0.53
N THR A 5 0.36 9.80 1.69
CA THR A 5 1.04 9.36 2.92
C THR A 5 1.45 7.90 2.81
N HIS A 6 0.59 7.03 2.27
CA HIS A 6 0.94 5.63 2.01
C HIS A 6 2.13 5.51 1.06
N VAL A 7 2.13 6.24 -0.06
CA VAL A 7 3.25 6.23 -1.01
C VAL A 7 4.55 6.69 -0.33
N ALA A 8 4.52 7.78 0.45
CA ALA A 8 5.69 8.27 1.16
C ALA A 8 6.23 7.24 2.17
N LEU A 9 5.32 6.57 2.92
CA LEU A 9 5.69 5.51 3.87
C LEU A 9 6.25 4.27 3.16
N GLY A 10 5.67 3.87 2.03
CA GLY A 10 6.16 2.74 1.23
C GLY A 10 7.57 2.98 0.69
N LEU A 11 7.82 4.17 0.14
CA LEU A 11 9.15 4.57 -0.31
C LEU A 11 10.15 4.65 0.85
N ALA A 12 9.76 5.26 1.98
CA ALA A 12 10.63 5.34 3.17
C ALA A 12 10.96 3.95 3.75
N ALA A 13 9.99 3.03 3.76
CA ALA A 13 10.23 1.65 4.18
C ALA A 13 11.22 0.93 3.25
N ALA A 14 11.09 1.12 1.94
CA ALA A 14 12.01 0.55 0.96
C ALA A 14 13.43 1.10 1.13
N VAL A 15 13.59 2.42 1.29
CA VAL A 15 14.89 3.06 1.57
C VAL A 15 15.50 2.55 2.88
N ALA A 16 14.70 2.37 3.92
CA ALA A 16 15.16 1.81 5.19
C ALA A 16 15.69 0.37 5.07
N LEU A 17 15.21 -0.37 4.08
CA LEU A 17 15.66 -1.72 3.72
C LEU A 17 16.79 -1.75 2.69
N GLY A 18 17.38 -0.60 2.35
CA GLY A 18 18.49 -0.50 1.43
C GLY A 18 18.11 -0.37 -0.05
N TYR A 19 16.84 -0.14 -0.36
CA TYR A 19 16.40 0.16 -1.73
C TYR A 19 16.66 1.64 -2.05
N ASP A 20 17.34 1.89 -3.15
CA ASP A 20 17.58 3.26 -3.64
C ASP A 20 16.65 3.55 -4.84
N PRO A 21 15.61 4.36 -4.66
CA PRO A 21 14.65 4.66 -5.72
C PRO A 21 15.23 5.57 -6.83
N LEU A 22 16.39 6.19 -6.62
CA LEU A 22 17.04 7.08 -7.62
C LEU A 22 17.88 6.27 -8.64
N THR A 23 18.50 5.19 -8.18
CA THR A 23 19.37 4.34 -9.02
C THR A 23 18.65 3.09 -9.52
N ALA A 24 17.57 2.68 -8.84
CA ALA A 24 16.80 1.50 -9.21
C ALA A 24 16.01 1.71 -10.52
N PRO A 25 15.70 0.63 -11.26
CA PRO A 25 14.85 0.70 -12.43
C PRO A 25 13.50 1.35 -12.12
N LEU A 26 13.07 2.29 -12.95
CA LEU A 26 11.79 3.01 -12.78
C LEU A 26 10.59 2.07 -12.62
N ALA A 27 10.60 0.94 -13.37
CA ALA A 27 9.56 -0.07 -13.28
C ALA A 27 9.42 -0.65 -11.87
N THR A 28 10.53 -0.92 -11.19
CA THR A 28 10.55 -1.47 -9.83
C THR A 28 9.97 -0.46 -8.83
N THR A 29 10.36 0.81 -8.94
CA THR A 29 9.81 1.89 -8.11
C THR A 29 8.31 2.11 -8.38
N ALA A 30 7.90 2.06 -9.65
CA ALA A 30 6.49 2.18 -10.02
C ALA A 30 5.64 1.04 -9.45
N VAL A 31 6.16 -0.19 -9.45
CA VAL A 31 5.49 -1.36 -8.86
C VAL A 31 5.41 -1.25 -7.34
N LEU A 32 6.45 -0.77 -6.67
CA LEU A 32 6.40 -0.48 -5.23
C LEU A 32 5.27 0.52 -4.91
N VAL A 33 5.21 1.63 -5.65
CA VAL A 33 4.16 2.66 -5.48
C VAL A 33 2.77 2.08 -5.77
N ALA A 34 2.61 1.30 -6.84
CA ALA A 34 1.36 0.61 -7.13
C ALA A 34 0.97 -0.33 -5.98
N GLY A 35 1.91 -1.10 -5.44
CA GLY A 35 1.71 -1.97 -4.28
C GLY A 35 1.20 -1.22 -3.05
N THR A 36 1.71 0.01 -2.80
CA THR A 36 1.21 0.83 -1.68
C THR A 36 -0.23 1.31 -1.88
N LEU A 37 -0.75 1.30 -3.08
CA LEU A 37 -2.12 1.75 -3.40
C LEU A 37 -3.09 0.59 -3.63
N LEU A 38 -2.56 -0.64 -3.79
CA LEU A 38 -3.35 -1.85 -4.07
C LEU A 38 -4.42 -2.15 -3.01
N PRO A 39 -4.13 -2.07 -1.69
CA PRO A 39 -5.15 -2.33 -0.68
C PRO A 39 -6.36 -1.39 -0.79
N ASP A 40 -6.15 -0.14 -1.19
CA ASP A 40 -7.21 0.87 -1.35
C ASP A 40 -8.10 0.64 -2.59
N LEU A 41 -7.86 -0.39 -3.40
CA LEU A 41 -8.76 -0.75 -4.51
C LEU A 41 -10.15 -1.16 -4.04
N ASP A 42 -10.29 -1.60 -2.79
CA ASP A 42 -11.59 -1.89 -2.18
C ASP A 42 -12.35 -0.62 -1.77
N HIS A 43 -11.73 0.55 -1.85
CA HIS A 43 -12.37 1.82 -1.54
C HIS A 43 -12.88 2.52 -2.80
N ARG A 44 -14.19 2.83 -2.87
CA ARG A 44 -14.82 3.46 -4.06
C ARG A 44 -14.12 4.74 -4.54
N ASN A 45 -13.57 5.52 -3.62
CA ASN A 45 -12.83 6.75 -3.92
C ASN A 45 -11.31 6.54 -3.95
N GLY A 46 -10.77 5.56 -3.20
CA GLY A 46 -9.34 5.26 -3.07
C GLY A 46 -8.74 4.69 -4.36
N ALA A 47 -9.49 3.82 -5.05
CA ALA A 47 -9.13 3.30 -6.36
C ALA A 47 -8.89 4.40 -7.42
N GLY A 48 -9.34 5.64 -7.17
CA GLY A 48 -9.20 6.74 -8.11
C GLY A 48 -7.76 7.07 -8.50
N ALA A 49 -6.79 6.86 -7.62
CA ALA A 49 -5.37 7.10 -7.92
C ALA A 49 -4.83 6.12 -8.96
N LEU A 50 -5.20 4.84 -8.87
CA LEU A 50 -4.83 3.80 -9.84
C LEU A 50 -5.78 3.74 -11.04
N ARG A 51 -7.05 4.14 -10.88
CA ARG A 51 -8.05 4.12 -11.95
C ARG A 51 -7.90 5.23 -12.96
N LYS A 52 -7.61 6.46 -12.53
CA LYS A 52 -7.56 7.64 -13.43
C LYS A 52 -6.67 7.47 -14.66
N PRO A 53 -5.45 6.89 -14.55
CA PRO A 53 -4.58 6.71 -15.70
C PRO A 53 -4.99 5.54 -16.62
N LEU A 54 -5.94 4.69 -16.21
CA LEU A 54 -6.34 3.52 -16.97
C LEU A 54 -7.37 3.86 -18.06
N PRO A 55 -7.35 3.16 -19.22
CA PRO A 55 -8.44 3.20 -20.20
C PRO A 55 -9.78 2.80 -19.56
N ARG A 56 -10.89 3.36 -20.05
CA ARG A 56 -12.24 3.11 -19.51
C ARG A 56 -12.57 1.64 -19.20
N PRO A 57 -12.32 0.66 -20.10
CA PRO A 57 -12.62 -0.73 -19.78
C PRO A 57 -11.82 -1.27 -18.60
N LEU A 58 -10.54 -0.88 -18.45
CA LEU A 58 -9.70 -1.29 -17.32
C LEU A 58 -10.10 -0.57 -16.02
N GLN A 59 -10.71 0.62 -16.11
CA GLN A 59 -11.30 1.28 -14.94
C GLN A 59 -12.43 0.46 -14.32
N TRP A 60 -13.24 -0.22 -15.14
CA TRP A 60 -14.30 -1.13 -14.65
C TRP A 60 -13.71 -2.33 -13.90
N LEU A 61 -12.66 -2.96 -14.44
CA LEU A 61 -11.97 -4.06 -13.74
C LEU A 61 -11.39 -3.59 -12.40
N ALA A 62 -10.81 -2.40 -12.34
CA ALA A 62 -10.30 -1.83 -11.10
C ALA A 62 -11.40 -1.47 -10.06
N CYS A 63 -12.69 -1.51 -10.45
CA CYS A 63 -13.82 -1.34 -9.53
C CYS A 63 -14.28 -2.67 -8.92
N LEU A 64 -13.93 -3.82 -9.49
CA LEU A 64 -14.40 -5.13 -9.03
C LEU A 64 -14.06 -5.38 -7.55
N PRO A 65 -12.84 -5.09 -7.06
CA PRO A 65 -12.54 -5.25 -5.64
C PRO A 65 -13.49 -4.45 -4.74
N ALA A 66 -13.81 -3.20 -5.10
CA ALA A 66 -14.73 -2.37 -4.33
C ALA A 66 -16.20 -2.82 -4.41
N ALA A 67 -16.56 -3.59 -5.43
CA ALA A 67 -17.89 -4.17 -5.56
C ALA A 67 -18.06 -5.47 -4.76
N VAL A 68 -16.95 -6.23 -4.61
CA VAL A 68 -16.95 -7.55 -3.98
C VAL A 68 -16.53 -7.48 -2.51
N PHE A 69 -15.59 -6.61 -2.17
CA PHE A 69 -15.03 -6.52 -0.83
C PHE A 69 -15.47 -5.24 -0.12
N THR A 70 -15.76 -5.37 1.16
CA THR A 70 -15.97 -4.20 2.02
C THR A 70 -14.64 -3.48 2.23
N HIS A 71 -14.66 -2.15 2.24
CA HIS A 71 -13.47 -1.34 2.53
C HIS A 71 -12.83 -1.76 3.85
N ARG A 72 -11.49 -1.91 3.81
CA ARG A 72 -10.69 -2.50 4.89
C ARG A 72 -11.11 -3.93 5.22
N GLY A 73 -11.35 -4.72 4.18
CA GLY A 73 -11.63 -6.15 4.23
C GLY A 73 -10.36 -6.99 3.93
N PRO A 74 -10.49 -8.05 3.13
CA PRO A 74 -9.39 -8.99 2.82
C PRO A 74 -8.13 -8.34 2.26
N LEU A 75 -8.26 -7.26 1.47
CA LEU A 75 -7.12 -6.57 0.87
C LEU A 75 -6.24 -5.84 1.90
N HIS A 76 -6.76 -5.59 3.09
CA HIS A 76 -6.00 -5.00 4.21
C HIS A 76 -5.50 -6.06 5.21
N SER A 77 -5.34 -7.31 4.75
CA SER A 77 -4.78 -8.40 5.55
C SER A 77 -3.35 -8.71 5.15
N LEU A 78 -2.47 -8.86 6.13
CA LEU A 78 -1.11 -9.34 5.92
C LEU A 78 -1.05 -10.80 5.47
N LEU A 79 -2.12 -11.58 5.70
CA LEU A 79 -2.20 -12.99 5.35
C LEU A 79 -2.75 -13.24 3.93
N VAL A 80 -3.25 -12.22 3.24
CA VAL A 80 -3.89 -12.39 1.93
C VAL A 80 -3.06 -11.74 0.83
N LEU A 81 -3.05 -10.43 0.75
CA LEU A 81 -2.51 -9.73 -0.41
C LEU A 81 -0.98 -9.86 -0.54
N PRO A 82 -0.16 -9.61 0.50
CA PRO A 82 1.29 -9.76 0.38
C PRO A 82 1.73 -11.19 0.00
N PRO A 83 1.26 -12.27 0.65
CA PRO A 83 1.61 -13.62 0.23
C PRO A 83 1.17 -13.95 -1.20
N LEU A 84 -0.02 -13.49 -1.62
CA LEU A 84 -0.50 -13.70 -2.98
C LEU A 84 0.44 -13.07 -4.03
N LEU A 85 0.96 -11.87 -3.76
CA LEU A 85 1.91 -11.20 -4.65
C LEU A 85 3.26 -11.93 -4.72
N LEU A 86 3.73 -12.50 -3.60
CA LEU A 86 4.96 -13.30 -3.58
C LEU A 86 4.78 -14.62 -4.32
N ILE A 87 3.63 -15.28 -4.16
CA ILE A 87 3.29 -16.50 -4.88
C ILE A 87 3.21 -16.19 -6.39
N ALA A 88 2.54 -15.10 -6.76
CA ALA A 88 2.43 -14.69 -8.17
C ALA A 88 3.81 -14.38 -8.78
N GLU A 89 4.72 -13.73 -8.04
CA GLU A 89 6.11 -13.53 -8.49
C GLU A 89 6.79 -14.84 -8.83
N HIS A 90 6.66 -15.82 -7.93
CA HIS A 90 7.29 -17.12 -8.11
C HIS A 90 6.69 -17.91 -9.27
N LEU A 91 5.37 -17.92 -9.41
CA LEU A 91 4.68 -18.69 -10.45
C LEU A 91 4.82 -18.10 -11.86
N LEU A 92 4.93 -16.78 -11.96
CA LEU A 92 4.97 -16.06 -13.24
C LEU A 92 6.38 -15.60 -13.64
N ASP A 93 7.37 -15.91 -12.80
CA ASP A 93 8.80 -15.58 -13.00
C ASP A 93 9.04 -14.10 -13.35
N PHE A 94 8.40 -13.20 -12.62
CA PHE A 94 8.58 -11.75 -12.81
C PHE A 94 9.22 -11.03 -11.60
N ALA A 95 10.24 -11.65 -11.04
CA ALA A 95 11.07 -11.02 -10.01
C ALA A 95 11.78 -9.75 -10.55
N PRO A 96 11.94 -8.67 -9.74
CA PRO A 96 11.60 -8.57 -8.31
C PRO A 96 10.23 -7.91 -8.03
N TYR A 97 9.34 -7.85 -9.00
CA TYR A 97 8.15 -7.00 -8.96
C TYR A 97 7.13 -7.44 -7.89
N GLY A 98 6.92 -8.73 -7.70
CA GLY A 98 6.01 -9.25 -6.68
C GLY A 98 6.45 -8.86 -5.26
N ARG A 99 7.77 -8.98 -4.97
CA ARG A 99 8.36 -8.54 -3.69
C ARG A 99 8.21 -7.06 -3.46
N MET A 100 8.42 -6.23 -4.48
CA MET A 100 8.27 -4.79 -4.37
C MET A 100 6.80 -4.38 -4.17
N ALA A 101 5.88 -5.02 -4.87
CA ALA A 101 4.44 -4.82 -4.64
C ALA A 101 4.02 -5.27 -3.24
N ALA A 102 4.50 -6.43 -2.77
CA ALA A 102 4.24 -6.94 -1.44
C ALA A 102 4.77 -6.00 -0.34
N LEU A 103 5.98 -5.46 -0.51
CA LEU A 103 6.56 -4.47 0.41
C LEU A 103 5.67 -3.23 0.50
N GLY A 104 5.22 -2.70 -0.63
CA GLY A 104 4.28 -1.58 -0.69
C GLY A 104 2.98 -1.88 0.05
N CYS A 105 2.38 -3.07 -0.18
CA CYS A 105 1.18 -3.52 0.51
C CYS A 105 1.38 -3.61 2.03
N VAL A 106 2.47 -4.21 2.48
CA VAL A 106 2.79 -4.32 3.92
C VAL A 106 2.92 -2.94 4.54
N ALA A 107 3.66 -2.02 3.92
CA ALA A 107 3.82 -0.65 4.41
C ALA A 107 2.46 0.07 4.53
N HIS A 108 1.57 -0.09 3.52
CA HIS A 108 0.21 0.45 3.55
C HIS A 108 -0.60 -0.10 4.73
N ILE A 109 -0.66 -1.43 4.86
CA ILE A 109 -1.46 -2.12 5.89
C ILE A 109 -0.97 -1.73 7.29
N LEU A 110 0.33 -1.68 7.52
CA LEU A 110 0.92 -1.25 8.80
C LEU A 110 0.62 0.22 9.09
N ALA A 111 0.70 1.08 8.08
CA ALA A 111 0.33 2.49 8.23
C ALA A 111 -1.14 2.68 8.61
N ASP A 112 -2.04 1.87 8.06
CA ASP A 112 -3.45 1.91 8.43
C ASP A 112 -3.72 1.27 9.80
N ALA A 113 -2.90 0.30 10.23
CA ALA A 113 -3.00 -0.28 11.56
C ALA A 113 -2.67 0.71 12.69
N ILE A 114 -1.87 1.75 12.45
CA ILE A 114 -1.60 2.81 13.43
C ILE A 114 -2.68 3.90 13.45
N THR A 115 -3.71 3.80 12.60
CA THR A 115 -4.85 4.75 12.61
C THR A 115 -5.94 4.30 13.58
N ILE A 116 -6.77 5.28 14.00
CA ILE A 116 -7.92 5.05 14.91
C ILE A 116 -8.88 3.98 14.36
N THR A 117 -9.05 3.92 13.03
CA THR A 117 -10.00 2.99 12.40
C THR A 117 -9.49 1.56 12.32
N GLY A 118 -8.17 1.35 12.36
CA GLY A 118 -7.55 0.03 12.28
C GLY A 118 -7.87 -0.77 11.01
N VAL A 119 -7.29 -1.95 10.90
CA VAL A 119 -7.46 -2.90 9.79
C VAL A 119 -7.52 -4.34 10.31
N PRO A 120 -8.15 -5.28 9.60
CA PRO A 120 -8.20 -6.70 9.99
C PRO A 120 -6.92 -7.41 9.56
N LEU A 121 -5.80 -7.13 10.27
CA LEU A 121 -4.45 -7.61 9.93
C LEU A 121 -4.36 -9.12 9.64
N LEU A 122 -5.14 -9.91 10.36
CA LEU A 122 -5.08 -11.37 10.35
C LEU A 122 -6.34 -12.01 9.74
N TRP A 123 -7.07 -11.29 8.89
CA TRP A 123 -8.19 -11.88 8.16
C TRP A 123 -7.66 -13.03 7.25
N PRO A 124 -8.34 -14.17 7.08
CA PRO A 124 -9.67 -14.53 7.56
C PRO A 124 -9.72 -15.09 8.99
N MET A 125 -8.57 -15.35 9.62
CA MET A 125 -8.50 -15.99 10.95
C MET A 125 -9.12 -15.10 12.03
N ILE A 126 -8.77 -13.80 12.02
CA ILE A 126 -9.30 -12.81 12.97
C ILE A 126 -9.90 -11.67 12.17
N LYS A 127 -11.25 -11.57 12.22
CA LYS A 127 -12.00 -10.51 11.52
C LYS A 127 -12.02 -9.18 12.29
N LYS A 128 -11.56 -9.18 13.55
CA LYS A 128 -11.49 -7.97 14.37
C LYS A 128 -10.45 -7.00 13.79
N ARG A 129 -10.81 -5.73 13.69
CA ARG A 129 -9.87 -4.67 13.30
C ARG A 129 -8.92 -4.42 14.45
N LEU A 130 -7.64 -4.47 14.17
CA LEU A 130 -6.56 -4.10 15.06
C LEU A 130 -6.08 -2.71 14.64
N GLY A 131 -6.01 -1.80 15.59
CA GLY A 131 -5.54 -0.44 15.36
C GLY A 131 -4.93 0.13 16.62
N LEU A 132 -3.79 0.81 16.46
CA LEU A 132 -3.22 1.64 17.50
C LEU A 132 -3.75 3.06 17.24
N PRO A 133 -4.54 3.67 18.15
CA PRO A 133 -5.20 4.96 17.89
C PRO A 133 -4.22 6.15 17.98
N LEU A 134 -3.09 6.06 17.27
CA LEU A 134 -2.04 7.07 17.28
C LEU A 134 -2.32 8.18 16.27
N LEU A 135 -2.92 7.86 15.12
CA LEU A 135 -3.09 8.81 14.03
C LEU A 135 -4.56 8.91 13.59
N ARG A 136 -5.01 10.15 13.39
CA ARG A 136 -6.30 10.43 12.73
C ARG A 136 -6.08 10.69 11.26
N THR A 137 -6.78 9.95 10.39
CA THR A 137 -6.74 10.16 8.93
C THR A 137 -7.10 11.61 8.58
N GLY A 138 -6.27 12.26 7.77
CA GLY A 138 -6.41 13.67 7.40
C GLY A 138 -5.98 14.66 8.49
N GLY A 139 -5.47 14.19 9.63
CA GLY A 139 -5.05 15.01 10.76
C GLY A 139 -3.75 15.79 10.51
N ARG A 140 -3.43 16.72 11.43
CA ARG A 140 -2.19 17.53 11.34
C ARG A 140 -0.93 16.65 11.44
N LEU A 141 -0.95 15.63 12.30
CA LEU A 141 0.16 14.69 12.46
C LEU A 141 0.43 13.90 11.18
N GLU A 142 -0.60 13.39 10.52
CA GLU A 142 -0.43 12.71 9.23
C GLU A 142 0.21 13.62 8.19
N ARG A 143 -0.18 14.89 8.13
CA ARG A 143 0.41 15.86 7.20
C ARG A 143 1.87 16.19 7.51
N ALA A 144 2.28 16.14 8.76
CA ALA A 144 3.67 16.36 9.17
C ALA A 144 4.58 15.15 8.88
N ILE A 145 4.04 13.94 8.83
CA ILE A 145 4.81 12.72 8.55
C ILE A 145 5.42 12.77 7.15
N ILE A 146 4.72 13.26 6.14
CA ILE A 146 5.21 13.27 4.74
C ILE A 146 6.54 14.02 4.62
N PRO A 147 6.65 15.31 5.02
CA PRO A 147 7.92 16.02 4.93
C PRO A 147 9.01 15.43 5.82
N ALA A 148 8.66 14.89 6.98
CA ALA A 148 9.61 14.23 7.87
C ALA A 148 10.22 12.96 7.21
N LEU A 149 9.41 12.16 6.54
CA LEU A 149 9.87 10.96 5.83
C LEU A 149 10.71 11.30 4.61
N ILE A 150 10.34 12.33 3.87
CA ILE A 150 11.15 12.83 2.73
C ILE A 150 12.51 13.30 3.25
N GLY A 151 12.53 14.09 4.31
CA GLY A 151 13.78 14.56 4.94
C GLY A 151 14.66 13.40 5.41
N LEU A 152 14.07 12.36 6.04
CA LEU A 152 14.79 11.17 6.47
C LEU A 152 15.31 10.35 5.28
N ALA A 153 14.55 10.22 4.21
CA ALA A 153 14.99 9.52 3.01
C ALA A 153 16.16 10.24 2.34
N VAL A 154 16.09 11.56 2.20
CA VAL A 154 17.18 12.39 1.66
C VAL A 154 18.43 12.33 2.54
N TRP A 155 18.27 12.30 3.87
CA TRP A 155 19.42 12.16 4.79
C TRP A 155 20.17 10.84 4.64
N LYS A 156 19.47 9.77 4.27
CA LYS A 156 20.06 8.41 4.11
C LYS A 156 20.67 8.15 2.72
N MET A 157 20.41 9.03 1.75
CA MET A 157 20.98 8.99 0.40
C MET A 157 22.30 9.73 0.35
#